data_2c3bc29f344d47c02c6eb9fb5c107e58
#
_entry.id   2c3bc29f344d47c02c6eb9fb5c107e58
#
_cell.length_a   1.000
_cell.length_b   1.000
_cell.length_c   1.000
_cell.angle_alpha   90.00
_cell.angle_beta   90.00
_cell.angle_gamma   90.00
#
_symmetry.space_group_name_H-M   'P 1'
#
loop_
_entity.id
_entity.type
_entity.pdbx_description
1 polymer ?
#
loop_
_entity_poly.entity_id
_entity_poly.type
_entity_poly.pdbx_seq_one_letter_code
_entity_poly.pdbx_strand_id
1 'polypeptide(L)'
;MIPTVSVTRYVTPLREGGSLPGLVEADDLGTYVCKFRGAGQGVRVLVAEVVVGELARRVGLSTPRLVALDLDLELARYEADQEVQDLLNASPGLNLGIDFLPGSFGFDGTVSLDDWPNASDVAARVLWLDAFSANVDRTWRNPNLLLWHGDLWVIDHGACLYFHHAWDAGITDPERFARQPWDPTGHALRRYAGDLADADAEITARLDERVLREVLDEVPDAWLVPVPGADSADALREVYVAFLAARLDTRQWLPAAETGAA
;
A
#
# COMPACT_ATOMS: atom_id res chain seq x y z
N MET A 1 -8.37 3.94 13.17
CA MET A 1 -7.59 2.66 13.16
C MET A 1 -8.41 1.62 12.43
N ILE A 2 -7.77 0.87 11.50
CA ILE A 2 -8.42 -0.25 10.79
C ILE A 2 -9.01 -1.25 11.79
N PRO A 3 -10.17 -1.90 11.47
CA PRO A 3 -10.81 -2.87 12.38
C PRO A 3 -9.89 -4.06 12.68
N THR A 4 -9.96 -4.58 13.90
CA THR A 4 -9.27 -5.81 14.28
C THR A 4 -10.23 -6.98 14.25
N VAL A 5 -9.82 -8.11 13.64
CA VAL A 5 -10.53 -9.38 13.60
C VAL A 5 -9.56 -10.52 13.94
N SER A 6 -10.08 -11.62 14.52
CA SER A 6 -9.25 -12.76 14.90
C SER A 6 -9.19 -13.79 13.79
N VAL A 7 -7.98 -14.29 13.47
CA VAL A 7 -7.82 -15.38 12.50
C VAL A 7 -8.34 -16.67 13.10
N THR A 8 -9.29 -17.30 12.41
CA THR A 8 -9.87 -18.59 12.83
C THR A 8 -9.26 -19.78 12.09
N ARG A 9 -8.77 -19.56 10.88
CA ARG A 9 -8.16 -20.62 10.04
C ARG A 9 -7.14 -20.07 9.06
N TYR A 10 -5.99 -20.70 8.96
CA TYR A 10 -5.09 -20.58 7.83
C TYR A 10 -5.54 -21.51 6.71
N VAL A 11 -5.66 -21.02 5.48
CA VAL A 11 -6.21 -21.80 4.36
C VAL A 11 -5.11 -22.31 3.46
N THR A 12 -4.27 -21.42 2.90
CA THR A 12 -3.21 -21.78 1.96
C THR A 12 -2.21 -20.64 1.75
N PRO A 13 -0.92 -20.93 1.46
CA PRO A 13 0.00 -19.91 1.01
C PRO A 13 -0.35 -19.40 -0.39
N LEU A 14 -0.18 -18.11 -0.64
CA LEU A 14 -0.19 -17.53 -1.97
C LEU A 14 1.27 -17.42 -2.42
N ARG A 15 1.67 -18.32 -3.34
CA ARG A 15 3.08 -18.45 -3.78
C ARG A 15 3.49 -17.38 -4.81
N GLU A 16 2.64 -16.41 -5.06
CA GLU A 16 2.90 -15.26 -5.92
C GLU A 16 3.41 -14.10 -5.06
N GLY A 17 4.64 -13.64 -5.29
CA GLY A 17 5.28 -12.55 -4.55
C GLY A 17 6.33 -12.98 -3.52
N GLY A 18 7.28 -12.10 -3.21
CA GLY A 18 8.46 -12.38 -2.38
C GLY A 18 8.23 -12.49 -0.87
N SER A 19 7.02 -12.18 -0.36
CA SER A 19 6.71 -12.14 1.09
C SER A 19 5.87 -13.32 1.59
N LEU A 20 5.58 -14.30 0.74
CA LEU A 20 4.76 -15.48 1.03
C LEU A 20 3.44 -15.13 1.78
N PRO A 21 2.55 -14.31 1.22
CA PRO A 21 1.28 -14.03 1.85
C PRO A 21 0.41 -15.29 1.94
N GLY A 22 -0.54 -15.33 2.88
CA GLY A 22 -1.43 -16.46 3.07
C GLY A 22 -2.90 -16.08 2.97
N LEU A 23 -3.74 -17.00 2.52
CA LEU A 23 -5.18 -16.85 2.62
C LEU A 23 -5.64 -17.33 3.99
N VAL A 24 -6.43 -16.50 4.70
CA VAL A 24 -6.94 -16.80 6.02
C VAL A 24 -8.44 -16.50 6.12
N GLU A 25 -9.13 -17.19 7.03
CA GLU A 25 -10.49 -16.86 7.45
C GLU A 25 -10.46 -16.24 8.83
N ALA A 26 -11.39 -15.32 9.10
CA ALA A 26 -11.50 -14.61 10.37
C ALA A 26 -12.87 -14.77 11.01
N ASP A 27 -13.00 -14.33 12.27
CA ASP A 27 -14.20 -14.46 13.11
C ASP A 27 -15.37 -13.58 12.66
N ASP A 28 -15.13 -12.60 11.79
CA ASP A 28 -16.16 -11.81 11.12
C ASP A 28 -16.72 -12.47 9.84
N LEU A 29 -16.38 -13.75 9.60
CA LEU A 29 -16.71 -14.53 8.41
C LEU A 29 -16.05 -14.03 7.12
N GLY A 30 -15.09 -13.11 7.22
CA GLY A 30 -14.29 -12.61 6.11
C GLY A 30 -13.19 -13.58 5.71
N THR A 31 -12.80 -13.50 4.45
CA THR A 31 -11.59 -14.17 3.90
C THR A 31 -10.60 -13.08 3.49
N TYR A 32 -9.35 -13.22 3.92
CA TYR A 32 -8.33 -12.19 3.75
C TYR A 32 -7.04 -12.75 3.19
N VAL A 33 -6.37 -11.94 2.37
CA VAL A 33 -4.95 -12.12 2.08
C VAL A 33 -4.17 -11.54 3.25
N CYS A 34 -3.48 -12.41 4.00
CA CYS A 34 -2.68 -12.03 5.16
C CYS A 34 -1.25 -11.70 4.73
N LYS A 35 -0.79 -10.48 5.04
CA LYS A 35 0.62 -10.10 4.99
C LYS A 35 1.19 -10.17 6.41
N PHE A 36 2.17 -11.04 6.58
CA PHE A 36 2.70 -11.40 7.89
C PHE A 36 3.74 -10.40 8.41
N ARG A 37 3.59 -10.00 9.68
CA ARG A 37 4.52 -9.09 10.35
C ARG A 37 5.94 -9.64 10.49
N GLY A 38 6.06 -10.97 10.53
CA GLY A 38 7.33 -11.70 10.62
C GLY A 38 8.00 -11.94 9.26
N ALA A 39 7.39 -11.52 8.15
CA ALA A 39 8.02 -11.60 6.83
C ALA A 39 9.24 -10.67 6.74
N GLY A 40 10.19 -10.99 5.88
CA GLY A 40 11.55 -10.45 5.87
C GLY A 40 11.74 -8.92 5.86
N GLN A 41 10.72 -8.14 5.49
CA GLN A 41 10.79 -6.67 5.50
C GLN A 41 10.15 -6.04 6.74
N GLY A 42 9.56 -6.85 7.63
CA GLY A 42 9.00 -6.41 8.91
C GLY A 42 7.76 -5.53 8.82
N VAL A 43 7.40 -4.93 9.96
CA VAL A 43 6.12 -4.19 10.12
C VAL A 43 6.02 -2.91 9.30
N ARG A 44 7.13 -2.31 8.86
CA ARG A 44 7.10 -1.08 8.05
C ARG A 44 6.40 -1.27 6.71
N VAL A 45 6.50 -2.47 6.13
CA VAL A 45 5.74 -2.81 4.92
C VAL A 45 4.23 -2.76 5.19
N LEU A 46 3.79 -3.24 6.37
CA LEU A 46 2.38 -3.18 6.77
C LEU A 46 1.92 -1.73 6.97
N VAL A 47 2.78 -0.87 7.51
CA VAL A 47 2.51 0.58 7.60
C VAL A 47 2.32 1.19 6.21
N ALA A 48 3.21 0.90 5.25
CA ALA A 48 3.09 1.39 3.88
C ALA A 48 1.79 0.93 3.22
N GLU A 49 1.42 -0.34 3.39
CA GLU A 49 0.15 -0.90 2.89
C GLU A 49 -1.07 -0.13 3.41
N VAL A 50 -1.13 0.13 4.72
CA VAL A 50 -2.28 0.85 5.30
C VAL A 50 -2.28 2.29 4.85
N VAL A 51 -1.17 3.01 4.99
CA VAL A 51 -1.09 4.43 4.66
C VAL A 51 -1.45 4.66 3.19
N VAL A 52 -0.85 3.90 2.27
CA VAL A 52 -1.07 4.11 0.83
C VAL A 52 -2.41 3.54 0.38
N GLY A 53 -2.89 2.44 0.96
CA GLY A 53 -4.24 1.93 0.72
C GLY A 53 -5.33 2.92 1.15
N GLU A 54 -5.18 3.56 2.32
CA GLU A 54 -6.13 4.59 2.76
C GLU A 54 -6.01 5.88 1.94
N LEU A 55 -4.80 6.27 1.53
CA LEU A 55 -4.62 7.37 0.57
C LEU A 55 -5.32 7.04 -0.76
N ALA A 56 -5.19 5.82 -1.28
CA ALA A 56 -5.88 5.38 -2.50
C ALA A 56 -7.40 5.64 -2.41
N ARG A 57 -8.05 5.29 -1.28
CA ARG A 57 -9.47 5.58 -1.04
C ARG A 57 -9.77 7.06 -1.07
N ARG A 58 -8.94 7.88 -0.41
CA ARG A 58 -9.13 9.34 -0.32
C ARG A 58 -8.99 10.02 -1.68
N VAL A 59 -8.17 9.47 -2.58
CA VAL A 59 -8.03 9.98 -3.94
C VAL A 59 -9.02 9.36 -4.95
N GLY A 60 -9.96 8.53 -4.46
CA GLY A 60 -11.05 7.98 -5.26
C GLY A 60 -10.68 6.73 -6.06
N LEU A 61 -9.66 5.98 -5.66
CA LEU A 61 -9.30 4.70 -6.25
C LEU A 61 -9.95 3.53 -5.52
N SER A 62 -10.31 2.49 -6.27
CA SER A 62 -10.77 1.22 -5.72
C SER A 62 -9.58 0.43 -5.15
N THR A 63 -9.69 0.02 -3.88
CA THR A 63 -8.71 -0.80 -3.16
C THR A 63 -9.43 -1.70 -2.17
N PRO A 64 -8.98 -2.95 -1.92
CA PRO A 64 -9.62 -3.84 -0.98
C PRO A 64 -9.67 -3.25 0.44
N ARG A 65 -10.70 -3.62 1.21
CA ARG A 65 -10.79 -3.27 2.62
C ARG A 65 -9.59 -3.84 3.37
N LEU A 66 -9.06 -3.07 4.34
CA LEU A 66 -7.96 -3.46 5.19
C LEU A 66 -8.46 -3.74 6.61
N VAL A 67 -7.89 -4.76 7.26
CA VAL A 67 -8.13 -5.12 8.66
C VAL A 67 -6.82 -5.48 9.35
N ALA A 68 -6.77 -5.33 10.66
CA ALA A 68 -5.72 -5.92 11.47
C ALA A 68 -6.14 -7.36 11.84
N LEU A 69 -5.36 -8.36 11.43
CA LEU A 69 -5.59 -9.77 11.70
C LEU A 69 -4.83 -10.18 12.97
N ASP A 70 -5.54 -10.49 14.03
CA ASP A 70 -4.92 -11.06 15.24
C ASP A 70 -4.69 -12.56 15.05
N LEU A 71 -3.41 -12.95 15.00
CA LEU A 71 -2.97 -14.32 14.75
C LEU A 71 -2.53 -15.00 16.04
N ASP A 72 -3.21 -16.09 16.41
CA ASP A 72 -2.80 -16.95 17.51
C ASP A 72 -1.72 -17.96 17.08
N LEU A 73 -0.73 -18.17 17.94
CA LEU A 73 0.34 -19.16 17.74
C LEU A 73 -0.18 -20.60 17.58
N GLU A 74 -1.37 -20.90 18.10
CA GLU A 74 -1.95 -22.26 17.96
C GLU A 74 -2.20 -22.65 16.50
N LEU A 75 -2.43 -21.68 15.62
CA LEU A 75 -2.64 -21.93 14.19
C LEU A 75 -1.41 -22.54 13.50
N ALA A 76 -0.19 -22.18 13.96
CA ALA A 76 1.05 -22.72 13.42
C ALA A 76 1.24 -24.22 13.69
N ARG A 77 0.60 -24.75 14.74
CA ARG A 77 0.79 -26.17 15.16
C ARG A 77 0.27 -27.20 14.16
N TYR A 78 -0.70 -26.79 13.34
CA TYR A 78 -1.37 -27.69 12.40
C TYR A 78 -0.88 -27.53 10.96
N GLU A 79 0.08 -26.61 10.75
CA GLU A 79 0.63 -26.39 9.41
C GLU A 79 1.72 -27.43 9.09
N ALA A 80 1.57 -28.08 7.94
CA ALA A 80 2.48 -29.14 7.50
C ALA A 80 3.68 -28.62 6.70
N ASP A 81 3.55 -27.45 6.05
CA ASP A 81 4.63 -26.81 5.32
C ASP A 81 5.53 -26.06 6.33
N GLN A 82 6.79 -26.47 6.44
CA GLN A 82 7.73 -25.92 7.41
C GLN A 82 7.99 -24.42 7.22
N GLU A 83 8.05 -23.95 5.98
CA GLU A 83 8.29 -22.54 5.68
C GLU A 83 7.10 -21.68 6.17
N VAL A 84 5.88 -22.16 5.92
CA VAL A 84 4.65 -21.51 6.40
C VAL A 84 4.57 -21.58 7.93
N GLN A 85 4.89 -22.71 8.55
CA GLN A 85 4.90 -22.87 9.99
C GLN A 85 5.89 -21.91 10.67
N ASP A 86 7.10 -21.77 10.11
CA ASP A 86 8.11 -20.83 10.62
C ASP A 86 7.63 -19.39 10.51
N LEU A 87 6.97 -19.02 9.41
CA LEU A 87 6.39 -17.69 9.20
C LEU A 87 5.25 -17.40 10.18
N LEU A 88 4.33 -18.34 10.39
CA LEU A 88 3.26 -18.20 11.38
C LEU A 88 3.83 -18.05 12.81
N ASN A 89 4.84 -18.84 13.15
CA ASN A 89 5.52 -18.75 14.45
C ASN A 89 6.25 -17.40 14.66
N ALA A 90 6.73 -16.77 13.59
CA ALA A 90 7.35 -15.45 13.62
C ALA A 90 6.33 -14.30 13.62
N SER A 91 5.03 -14.58 13.47
CA SER A 91 4.00 -13.58 13.22
C SER A 91 2.84 -13.53 14.22
N PRO A 92 3.05 -13.80 15.54
CA PRO A 92 1.94 -13.72 16.49
C PRO A 92 1.47 -12.27 16.68
N GLY A 93 0.17 -12.10 16.99
CA GLY A 93 -0.48 -10.79 17.16
C GLY A 93 -0.90 -10.18 15.84
N LEU A 94 -0.87 -8.85 15.74
CA LEU A 94 -1.47 -8.12 14.61
C LEU A 94 -0.66 -8.23 13.33
N ASN A 95 -1.28 -8.79 12.30
CA ASN A 95 -0.84 -8.88 10.91
C ASN A 95 -1.81 -8.08 10.02
N LEU A 96 -1.47 -7.81 8.77
CA LEU A 96 -2.37 -7.11 7.87
C LEU A 96 -3.25 -8.09 7.09
N GLY A 97 -4.56 -7.87 7.12
CA GLY A 97 -5.55 -8.52 6.27
C GLY A 97 -6.00 -7.58 5.16
N ILE A 98 -5.95 -8.07 3.94
CA ILE A 98 -6.47 -7.42 2.75
C ILE A 98 -7.66 -8.24 2.29
N ASP A 99 -8.85 -7.65 2.19
CA ASP A 99 -10.07 -8.35 1.82
C ASP A 99 -9.88 -9.12 0.50
N PHE A 100 -10.19 -10.41 0.52
CA PHE A 100 -10.05 -11.26 -0.66
C PHE A 100 -11.17 -10.95 -1.65
N LEU A 101 -10.83 -10.64 -2.89
CA LEU A 101 -11.79 -10.32 -3.95
C LEU A 101 -12.07 -11.55 -4.81
N PRO A 102 -13.12 -12.32 -4.52
CA PRO A 102 -13.38 -13.57 -5.24
C PRO A 102 -13.74 -13.32 -6.70
N GLY A 103 -13.08 -14.04 -7.60
CA GLY A 103 -13.27 -13.87 -9.04
C GLY A 103 -12.57 -12.66 -9.64
N SER A 104 -11.75 -11.94 -8.90
CA SER A 104 -10.82 -10.97 -9.47
C SER A 104 -9.71 -11.68 -10.25
N PHE A 105 -9.12 -10.97 -11.20
CA PHE A 105 -7.95 -11.45 -11.94
C PHE A 105 -6.92 -10.33 -12.09
N GLY A 106 -5.66 -10.72 -12.17
CA GLY A 106 -4.55 -9.77 -12.31
C GLY A 106 -4.62 -9.01 -13.63
N PHE A 107 -4.35 -7.71 -13.58
CA PHE A 107 -4.09 -6.93 -14.79
C PHE A 107 -2.66 -7.21 -15.26
N ASP A 108 -2.51 -7.90 -16.37
CA ASP A 108 -1.21 -8.33 -16.94
C ASP A 108 -0.86 -7.58 -18.25
N GLY A 109 -1.66 -6.58 -18.61
CA GLY A 109 -1.50 -5.82 -19.85
C GLY A 109 -2.03 -6.50 -21.11
N THR A 110 -2.59 -7.72 -21.01
CA THR A 110 -3.29 -8.39 -22.13
C THR A 110 -4.69 -7.80 -22.34
N VAL A 111 -5.27 -7.24 -21.28
CA VAL A 111 -6.53 -6.49 -21.33
C VAL A 111 -6.21 -5.03 -21.64
N SER A 112 -6.74 -4.50 -22.76
CA SER A 112 -6.66 -3.07 -23.02
C SER A 112 -7.67 -2.32 -22.16
N LEU A 113 -7.25 -1.18 -21.62
CA LEU A 113 -8.15 -0.23 -20.93
C LEU A 113 -8.64 0.89 -21.85
N ASP A 114 -8.29 0.87 -23.15
CA ASP A 114 -8.60 1.97 -24.08
C ASP A 114 -10.11 2.22 -24.21
N ASP A 115 -10.92 1.16 -24.10
CA ASP A 115 -12.38 1.24 -24.20
C ASP A 115 -13.09 1.35 -22.83
N TRP A 116 -12.32 1.44 -21.72
CA TRP A 116 -12.92 1.53 -20.40
C TRP A 116 -13.36 2.95 -20.07
N PRO A 117 -14.59 3.14 -19.58
CA PRO A 117 -15.01 4.45 -19.09
C PRO A 117 -14.06 4.94 -17.99
N ASN A 118 -13.59 6.18 -18.11
CA ASN A 118 -12.69 6.82 -17.13
C ASN A 118 -11.30 6.17 -16.93
N ALA A 119 -10.87 5.27 -17.84
CA ALA A 119 -9.54 4.62 -17.71
C ALA A 119 -8.41 5.65 -17.60
N SER A 120 -8.49 6.71 -18.38
CA SER A 120 -7.50 7.80 -18.40
C SER A 120 -7.42 8.53 -17.07
N ASP A 121 -8.56 8.84 -16.45
CA ASP A 121 -8.64 9.51 -15.15
C ASP A 121 -8.15 8.57 -14.02
N VAL A 122 -8.60 7.32 -14.02
CA VAL A 122 -8.15 6.31 -13.04
C VAL A 122 -6.64 6.09 -13.13
N ALA A 123 -6.10 5.94 -14.35
CA ALA A 123 -4.67 5.77 -14.55
C ALA A 123 -3.86 6.99 -14.09
N ALA A 124 -4.33 8.21 -14.35
CA ALA A 124 -3.70 9.44 -13.88
C ALA A 124 -3.66 9.50 -12.34
N ARG A 125 -4.76 9.13 -11.65
CA ARG A 125 -4.81 9.08 -10.17
C ARG A 125 -3.88 8.01 -9.61
N VAL A 126 -3.76 6.84 -10.25
CA VAL A 126 -2.81 5.79 -9.83
C VAL A 126 -1.37 6.28 -10.00
N LEU A 127 -1.03 6.90 -11.14
CA LEU A 127 0.31 7.48 -11.33
C LEU A 127 0.61 8.58 -10.31
N TRP A 128 -0.37 9.43 -10.02
CA TRP A 128 -0.24 10.46 -8.99
C TRP A 128 0.05 9.84 -7.61
N LEU A 129 -0.73 8.83 -7.20
CA LEU A 129 -0.59 8.13 -5.92
C LEU A 129 0.79 7.48 -5.80
N ASP A 130 1.21 6.76 -6.86
CA ASP A 130 2.50 6.07 -6.88
C ASP A 130 3.68 7.06 -6.89
N ALA A 131 3.56 8.17 -7.59
CA ALA A 131 4.55 9.25 -7.55
C ALA A 131 4.59 9.90 -6.15
N PHE A 132 3.43 10.17 -5.54
CA PHE A 132 3.33 10.76 -4.20
C PHE A 132 3.92 9.85 -3.12
N SER A 133 3.61 8.56 -3.16
CA SER A 133 4.09 7.55 -2.19
C SER A 133 5.48 6.99 -2.54
N ALA A 134 6.06 7.42 -3.67
CA ALA A 134 7.32 6.93 -4.24
C ALA A 134 7.31 5.41 -4.47
N ASN A 135 6.20 4.88 -4.99
CA ASN A 135 6.10 3.48 -5.38
C ASN A 135 7.02 3.20 -6.58
N VAL A 136 7.89 2.19 -6.46
CA VAL A 136 8.81 1.78 -7.52
C VAL A 136 8.47 0.40 -8.11
N ASP A 137 7.44 -0.25 -7.58
CA ASP A 137 7.14 -1.66 -7.85
C ASP A 137 5.96 -1.86 -8.83
N ARG A 138 5.09 -0.86 -9.03
CA ARG A 138 3.96 -0.96 -9.97
C ARG A 138 4.41 -0.82 -11.41
N THR A 139 5.05 -1.87 -11.91
CA THR A 139 5.64 -1.90 -13.26
C THR A 139 4.81 -2.77 -14.20
N TRP A 140 5.10 -2.71 -15.49
CA TRP A 140 4.45 -3.58 -16.49
C TRP A 140 4.72 -5.09 -16.25
N ARG A 141 5.76 -5.44 -15.49
CA ARG A 141 6.07 -6.83 -15.11
C ARG A 141 5.41 -7.24 -13.81
N ASN A 142 5.14 -6.29 -12.94
CA ASN A 142 4.47 -6.46 -11.65
C ASN A 142 3.43 -5.35 -11.47
N PRO A 143 2.27 -5.45 -12.15
CA PRO A 143 1.32 -4.36 -12.18
C PRO A 143 0.70 -4.02 -10.82
N ASN A 144 0.60 -5.00 -9.91
CA ASN A 144 -0.07 -4.84 -8.60
C ASN A 144 -1.47 -4.22 -8.74
N LEU A 145 -2.22 -4.73 -9.72
CA LEU A 145 -3.55 -4.28 -10.10
C LEU A 145 -4.45 -5.49 -10.35
N LEU A 146 -5.68 -5.40 -9.89
CA LEU A 146 -6.73 -6.39 -10.14
C LEU A 146 -7.84 -5.78 -10.98
N LEU A 147 -8.49 -6.62 -11.77
CA LEU A 147 -9.76 -6.33 -12.42
C LEU A 147 -10.87 -7.07 -11.68
N TRP A 148 -11.84 -6.32 -11.16
CA TRP A 148 -12.95 -6.88 -10.39
C TRP A 148 -14.24 -6.08 -10.61
N HIS A 149 -15.32 -6.77 -10.98
CA HIS A 149 -16.61 -6.16 -11.30
C HIS A 149 -16.58 -5.01 -12.33
N GLY A 150 -15.64 -5.06 -13.27
CA GLY A 150 -15.49 -4.02 -14.28
C GLY A 150 -14.67 -2.81 -13.84
N ASP A 151 -14.10 -2.83 -12.64
CA ASP A 151 -13.25 -1.76 -12.11
C ASP A 151 -11.79 -2.21 -11.97
N LEU A 152 -10.88 -1.24 -12.03
CA LEU A 152 -9.46 -1.43 -11.73
C LEU A 152 -9.22 -1.19 -10.24
N TRP A 153 -8.62 -2.18 -9.56
CA TRP A 153 -8.32 -2.18 -8.13
C TRP A 153 -6.84 -2.12 -7.90
N VAL A 154 -6.38 -1.17 -7.09
CA VAL A 154 -4.97 -1.06 -6.69
C VAL A 154 -4.70 -1.92 -5.46
N ILE A 155 -3.59 -2.68 -5.52
CA ILE A 155 -3.14 -3.56 -4.44
C ILE A 155 -1.63 -3.45 -4.29
N ASP A 156 -1.10 -4.03 -3.21
CA ASP A 156 0.33 -4.19 -2.94
C ASP A 156 1.11 -2.87 -2.93
N HIS A 157 1.02 -2.17 -1.80
CA HIS A 157 1.67 -0.88 -1.57
C HIS A 157 2.95 -1.00 -0.70
N GLY A 158 3.38 -2.22 -0.42
CA GLY A 158 4.49 -2.48 0.51
C GLY A 158 5.84 -1.89 0.09
N ALA A 159 6.04 -1.64 -1.20
CA ALA A 159 7.24 -0.99 -1.74
C ALA A 159 7.22 0.55 -1.68
N CYS A 160 6.12 1.13 -1.18
CA CYS A 160 5.98 2.58 -1.00
C CYS A 160 6.72 3.07 0.25
N LEU A 161 6.85 4.41 0.39
CA LEU A 161 7.38 5.05 1.60
C LEU A 161 8.75 4.52 2.04
N TYR A 162 9.59 4.14 1.08
CA TYR A 162 10.87 3.46 1.34
C TYR A 162 11.82 4.23 2.28
N PHE A 163 11.62 5.54 2.48
CA PHE A 163 12.41 6.36 3.39
C PHE A 163 12.40 5.84 4.82
N HIS A 164 11.32 5.20 5.25
CA HIS A 164 11.17 4.70 6.61
C HIS A 164 12.12 3.52 6.93
N HIS A 165 12.63 2.81 5.92
CA HIS A 165 13.60 1.74 6.15
C HIS A 165 14.97 2.26 6.65
N ALA A 166 15.28 3.54 6.42
CA ALA A 166 16.51 4.17 6.92
C ALA A 166 16.41 4.64 8.38
N TRP A 167 15.23 4.62 9.01
CA TRP A 167 14.99 5.25 10.31
C TRP A 167 15.56 4.49 11.52
N ASP A 168 16.08 3.28 11.34
CA ASP A 168 16.83 2.59 12.40
C ASP A 168 18.10 3.37 12.83
N ALA A 169 18.67 4.14 11.94
CA ALA A 169 19.79 5.04 12.20
C ALA A 169 19.35 6.46 12.66
N GLY A 170 18.04 6.72 12.70
CA GLY A 170 17.44 8.02 13.01
C GLY A 170 16.62 8.57 11.85
N ILE A 171 15.70 9.47 12.20
CA ILE A 171 14.79 10.09 11.23
C ILE A 171 15.58 10.99 10.28
N THR A 172 15.38 10.79 8.98
CA THR A 172 16.00 11.59 7.93
C THR A 172 15.23 12.89 7.67
N ASP A 173 15.81 13.80 6.88
CA ASP A 173 15.17 15.07 6.52
C ASP A 173 13.97 14.84 5.58
N PRO A 174 12.73 15.29 5.94
CA PRO A 174 11.56 15.23 5.08
C PRO A 174 11.74 15.91 3.72
N GLU A 175 12.47 17.03 3.67
CA GLU A 175 12.72 17.79 2.44
C GLU A 175 13.46 16.98 1.37
N ARG A 176 14.34 16.07 1.79
CA ARG A 176 15.03 15.17 0.86
C ARG A 176 14.05 14.26 0.13
N PHE A 177 13.09 13.66 0.84
CA PHE A 177 12.05 12.85 0.24
C PHE A 177 11.09 13.70 -0.60
N ALA A 178 10.70 14.87 -0.07
CA ALA A 178 9.78 15.78 -0.74
C ALA A 178 10.24 16.18 -2.14
N ARG A 179 11.53 16.41 -2.32
CA ARG A 179 12.11 16.84 -3.60
C ARG A 179 12.55 15.71 -4.52
N GLN A 180 12.45 14.47 -4.07
CA GLN A 180 12.91 13.34 -4.88
C GLN A 180 12.00 13.14 -6.09
N PRO A 181 12.52 13.24 -7.33
CA PRO A 181 11.74 12.98 -8.53
C PRO A 181 11.34 11.52 -8.59
N TRP A 182 10.21 11.24 -9.23
CA TRP A 182 9.74 9.89 -9.49
C TRP A 182 9.71 9.64 -11.00
N ASP A 183 10.16 8.45 -11.43
CA ASP A 183 10.24 8.09 -12.86
C ASP A 183 9.06 7.19 -13.25
N PRO A 184 8.15 7.65 -14.11
CA PRO A 184 7.01 6.88 -14.58
C PRO A 184 7.34 5.90 -15.73
N THR A 185 8.59 5.86 -16.23
CA THR A 185 8.94 5.17 -17.49
C THR A 185 8.54 3.70 -17.52
N GLY A 186 8.67 2.99 -16.40
CA GLY A 186 8.33 1.57 -16.27
C GLY A 186 6.92 1.30 -15.75
N HIS A 187 6.11 2.32 -15.49
CA HIS A 187 4.84 2.16 -14.80
C HIS A 187 3.76 1.47 -15.66
N ALA A 188 3.00 0.55 -15.04
CA ALA A 188 2.03 -0.32 -15.72
C ALA A 188 0.93 0.46 -16.47
N LEU A 189 0.50 1.61 -15.94
CA LEU A 189 -0.60 2.40 -16.49
C LEU A 189 -0.15 3.65 -17.23
N ARG A 190 1.15 3.88 -17.43
CA ARG A 190 1.65 5.13 -18.04
C ARG A 190 0.96 5.47 -19.36
N ARG A 191 0.80 4.49 -20.24
CA ARG A 191 0.20 4.72 -21.58
C ARG A 191 -1.26 5.11 -21.55
N TYR A 192 -1.97 4.83 -20.44
CA TYR A 192 -3.39 5.11 -20.29
C TYR A 192 -3.67 6.42 -19.57
N ALA A 193 -2.66 6.97 -18.87
CA ALA A 193 -2.85 8.12 -18.01
C ALA A 193 -3.21 9.37 -18.82
N GLY A 194 -4.22 10.06 -18.34
CA GLY A 194 -4.59 11.40 -18.78
C GLY A 194 -3.66 12.47 -18.19
N ASP A 195 -4.16 13.70 -18.14
CA ASP A 195 -3.39 14.81 -17.60
C ASP A 195 -3.16 14.67 -16.09
N LEU A 196 -1.90 14.56 -15.69
CA LEU A 196 -1.52 14.48 -14.28
C LEU A 196 -1.75 15.81 -13.54
N ALA A 197 -1.75 16.96 -14.23
CA ALA A 197 -2.02 18.25 -13.60
C ALA A 197 -3.49 18.38 -13.20
N ASP A 198 -4.42 17.85 -14.01
CA ASP A 198 -5.84 17.79 -13.67
C ASP A 198 -6.06 16.88 -12.45
N ALA A 199 -5.45 15.69 -12.45
CA ALA A 199 -5.50 14.77 -11.31
C ALA A 199 -4.90 15.41 -10.04
N ASP A 200 -3.75 16.08 -10.14
CA ASP A 200 -3.13 16.81 -9.02
C ASP A 200 -4.05 17.88 -8.46
N ALA A 201 -4.66 18.70 -9.30
CA ALA A 201 -5.56 19.76 -8.87
C ALA A 201 -6.78 19.22 -8.11
N GLU A 202 -7.39 18.13 -8.60
CA GLU A 202 -8.53 17.51 -7.94
C GLU A 202 -8.16 16.84 -6.60
N ILE A 203 -7.04 16.12 -6.57
CA ILE A 203 -6.60 15.40 -5.37
C ILE A 203 -6.19 16.39 -4.29
N THR A 204 -5.40 17.39 -4.62
CA THR A 204 -4.89 18.36 -3.65
C THR A 204 -5.96 19.31 -3.12
N ALA A 205 -7.07 19.47 -3.82
CA ALA A 205 -8.24 20.15 -3.28
C ALA A 205 -8.90 19.40 -2.09
N ARG A 206 -8.59 18.11 -1.89
CA ARG A 206 -9.20 17.24 -0.88
C ARG A 206 -8.19 16.65 0.10
N LEU A 207 -6.89 16.67 -0.24
CA LEU A 207 -5.82 16.08 0.55
C LEU A 207 -5.02 17.20 1.22
N ASP A 208 -5.14 17.29 2.52
CA ASP A 208 -4.42 18.22 3.37
C ASP A 208 -3.75 17.49 4.56
N GLU A 209 -3.01 18.20 5.38
CA GLU A 209 -2.32 17.64 6.54
C GLU A 209 -3.28 16.99 7.55
N ARG A 210 -4.51 17.49 7.69
CA ARG A 210 -5.54 16.89 8.52
C ARG A 210 -5.93 15.51 7.99
N VAL A 211 -6.14 15.39 6.68
CA VAL A 211 -6.45 14.10 6.04
C VAL A 211 -5.27 13.13 6.15
N LEU A 212 -4.02 13.62 6.05
CA LEU A 212 -2.84 12.79 6.28
C LEU A 212 -2.80 12.22 7.71
N ARG A 213 -3.14 13.02 8.73
CA ARG A 213 -3.27 12.51 10.11
C ARG A 213 -4.37 11.45 10.24
N GLU A 214 -5.55 11.71 9.67
CA GLU A 214 -6.64 10.72 9.67
C GLU A 214 -6.20 9.38 9.03
N VAL A 215 -5.38 9.43 7.97
CA VAL A 215 -4.82 8.23 7.33
C VAL A 215 -3.82 7.53 8.26
N LEU A 216 -2.94 8.27 8.93
CA LEU A 216 -1.97 7.69 9.87
C LEU A 216 -2.65 7.11 11.12
N ASP A 217 -3.80 7.64 11.54
CA ASP A 217 -4.62 7.12 12.64
C ASP A 217 -5.22 5.73 12.32
N GLU A 218 -5.28 5.34 11.04
CA GLU A 218 -5.69 4.00 10.64
C GLU A 218 -4.63 2.93 10.95
N VAL A 219 -3.35 3.31 11.11
CA VAL A 219 -2.25 2.37 11.39
C VAL A 219 -2.26 1.92 12.85
N PRO A 220 -2.29 0.59 13.15
CA PRO A 220 -2.17 0.08 14.50
C PRO A 220 -0.85 0.48 15.20
N ASP A 221 -0.92 0.85 16.47
CA ASP A 221 0.26 1.22 17.29
C ASP A 221 1.34 0.14 17.31
N ALA A 222 0.92 -1.14 17.28
CA ALA A 222 1.83 -2.29 17.30
C ALA A 222 2.78 -2.36 16.09
N TRP A 223 2.51 -1.62 15.02
CA TRP A 223 3.37 -1.54 13.83
C TRP A 223 4.23 -0.28 13.80
N LEU A 224 3.93 0.70 14.64
CA LEU A 224 4.67 1.94 14.78
C LEU A 224 5.76 1.78 15.85
N VAL A 225 6.77 0.97 15.51
CA VAL A 225 7.90 0.66 16.42
C VAL A 225 8.76 1.92 16.59
N PRO A 226 9.01 2.36 17.84
CA PRO A 226 9.84 3.52 18.12
C PRO A 226 11.21 3.47 17.45
N VAL A 227 11.66 4.64 17.00
CA VAL A 227 12.97 4.83 16.36
C VAL A 227 13.69 6.03 16.98
N PRO A 228 15.03 6.16 16.84
CA PRO A 228 15.73 7.36 17.30
C PRO A 228 15.12 8.64 16.73
N GLY A 229 14.59 9.50 17.59
CA GLY A 229 13.90 10.73 17.22
C GLY A 229 12.36 10.66 17.22
N ALA A 230 11.76 9.45 17.39
CA ALA A 230 10.33 9.26 17.66
C ALA A 230 10.15 8.07 18.61
N ASP A 231 9.91 8.34 19.87
CA ASP A 231 9.90 7.38 20.99
C ASP A 231 8.52 6.78 21.29
N SER A 232 7.49 7.15 20.52
CA SER A 232 6.13 6.66 20.66
C SER A 232 5.45 6.49 19.30
N ALA A 233 4.35 5.74 19.26
CA ALA A 233 3.54 5.58 18.06
C ALA A 233 3.02 6.93 17.55
N ASP A 234 2.55 7.80 18.45
CA ASP A 234 2.04 9.12 18.06
C ASP A 234 3.15 10.02 17.52
N ALA A 235 4.35 10.01 18.15
CA ALA A 235 5.50 10.74 17.62
C ALA A 235 5.87 10.24 16.21
N LEU A 236 5.81 8.93 15.99
CA LEU A 236 6.13 8.36 14.68
C LEU A 236 5.05 8.68 13.63
N ARG A 237 3.75 8.75 14.00
CA ARG A 237 2.69 9.24 13.10
C ARG A 237 2.98 10.66 12.63
N GLU A 238 3.33 11.57 13.55
CA GLU A 238 3.65 12.95 13.18
C GLU A 238 4.87 13.04 12.25
N VAL A 239 5.85 12.13 12.39
CA VAL A 239 6.96 12.04 11.45
C VAL A 239 6.49 11.64 10.05
N TYR A 240 5.65 10.62 9.92
CA TYR A 240 5.06 10.26 8.62
C TYR A 240 4.25 11.41 8.02
N VAL A 241 3.43 12.08 8.83
CA VAL A 241 2.66 13.26 8.39
C VAL A 241 3.59 14.34 7.86
N ALA A 242 4.68 14.66 8.57
CA ALA A 242 5.64 15.67 8.14
C ALA A 242 6.30 15.33 6.79
N PHE A 243 6.65 14.05 6.57
CA PHE A 243 7.21 13.59 5.30
C PHE A 243 6.21 13.71 4.14
N LEU A 244 4.98 13.29 4.36
CA LEU A 244 3.93 13.34 3.34
C LEU A 244 3.49 14.79 3.06
N ALA A 245 3.36 15.64 4.09
CA ALA A 245 3.02 17.05 3.94
C ALA A 245 4.09 17.80 3.15
N ALA A 246 5.38 17.63 3.50
CA ALA A 246 6.47 18.24 2.76
C ALA A 246 6.47 17.83 1.27
N ARG A 247 6.14 16.58 0.98
CA ARG A 247 6.01 16.10 -0.40
C ARG A 247 4.80 16.69 -1.10
N LEU A 248 3.66 16.80 -0.39
CA LEU A 248 2.46 17.44 -0.90
C LEU A 248 2.67 18.92 -1.27
N ASP A 249 3.56 19.62 -0.57
CA ASP A 249 3.80 21.06 -0.78
C ASP A 249 4.69 21.36 -1.99
N THR A 250 5.68 20.50 -2.31
CA THR A 250 6.71 20.83 -3.30
C THR A 250 6.32 20.51 -4.74
N ARG A 251 5.55 19.48 -5.00
CA ARG A 251 5.20 18.95 -6.35
C ARG A 251 6.41 18.59 -7.25
N GLN A 252 7.65 18.67 -6.77
CA GLN A 252 8.85 18.37 -7.57
C GLN A 252 8.95 16.89 -7.99
N TRP A 253 8.22 16.04 -7.31
CA TRP A 253 8.11 14.61 -7.58
C TRP A 253 7.10 14.26 -8.67
N LEU A 254 6.17 15.18 -8.97
CA LEU A 254 5.14 14.94 -9.98
C LEU A 254 5.79 14.94 -11.38
N PRO A 255 5.62 13.88 -12.17
CA PRO A 255 6.14 13.85 -13.54
C PRO A 255 5.56 15.00 -14.36
N ALA A 256 6.43 15.68 -15.11
CA ALA A 256 5.97 16.69 -16.06
C ALA A 256 5.05 16.06 -17.11
N ALA A 257 4.03 16.81 -17.54
CA ALA A 257 3.21 16.42 -18.68
C ALA A 257 4.15 16.17 -19.88
N GLU A 258 4.04 14.99 -20.50
CA GLU A 258 4.76 14.78 -21.77
C GLU A 258 4.17 15.76 -22.78
N THR A 259 4.94 16.79 -23.15
CA THR A 259 4.62 17.56 -24.35
C THR A 259 4.65 16.57 -25.51
N GLY A 260 3.46 16.22 -26.01
CA GLY A 260 3.30 15.24 -27.07
C GLY A 260 4.29 15.47 -28.19
N ALA A 261 5.17 14.50 -28.41
CA ALA A 261 5.87 14.39 -29.67
C ALA A 261 4.81 14.01 -30.71
N ALA A 262 4.45 14.99 -31.53
CA ALA A 262 3.58 14.85 -32.69
C ALA A 262 4.17 13.88 -33.72
#